data_d9c59a355658771157286e5325720aa6
#
_entry.id   d9c59a355658771157286e5325720aa6
#
_cell.length_a   1.000
_cell.length_b   1.000
_cell.length_c   1.000
_cell.angle_alpha   90.00
_cell.angle_beta   90.00
_cell.angle_gamma   90.00
#
_symmetry.space_group_name_H-M   'P 1'
#
loop_
_entity.id
_entity.type
_entity.pdbx_description
1 polymer ?
#
loop_
_entity_poly.entity_id
_entity_poly.type
_entity_poly.pdbx_seq_one_letter_code
_entity_poly.pdbx_strand_id
1 'polypeptide(L)'
;MNTSDALRLLSAFTSAQWGMVTSRQAKGAGVDGVTLHRLEKAGHLDRVRHGVYAATIAAATEVREEQAAWLMLNAAEPAWKRTPLDPDGGVISHESAARLHRLGELVDDRIVLTTPRRRTSRDPDVCFRVAGLLEDDVTTIDGLPVTTALRTVRDLLAQRIDSSHIATIIQEAVEANLLRLDVLAEHIGPYALRYGVRRPGDGEALLEQLLAGIGTSITQLAHRPTPPRY
;
A
#
# COMPACT_ATOMS: atom_id res chain seq x y z
N MET A 1 -17.20 30.41 13.23
CA MET A 1 -15.77 30.50 12.94
C MET A 1 -15.58 31.08 11.54
N ASN A 2 -14.66 32.01 11.34
CA ASN A 2 -14.37 32.56 10.02
C ASN A 2 -13.45 31.61 9.23
N THR A 3 -13.32 31.83 7.91
CA THR A 3 -12.55 30.97 6.99
C THR A 3 -11.07 30.91 7.34
N SER A 4 -10.45 32.06 7.63
CA SER A 4 -9.02 32.15 7.96
C SER A 4 -8.68 31.40 9.25
N ASP A 5 -9.51 31.50 10.29
CA ASP A 5 -9.31 30.78 11.54
C ASP A 5 -9.43 29.29 11.34
N ALA A 6 -10.42 28.85 10.55
CA ALA A 6 -10.59 27.44 10.23
C ALA A 6 -9.38 26.89 9.48
N LEU A 7 -8.93 27.54 8.42
CA LEU A 7 -7.76 27.14 7.66
C LEU A 7 -6.49 27.10 8.52
N ARG A 8 -6.30 28.07 9.41
CA ARG A 8 -5.16 28.09 10.34
C ARG A 8 -5.19 26.89 11.29
N LEU A 9 -6.36 26.49 11.80
CA LEU A 9 -6.47 25.29 12.66
C LEU A 9 -6.19 23.99 11.87
N LEU A 10 -6.64 23.92 10.63
CA LEU A 10 -6.42 22.74 9.77
C LEU A 10 -4.98 22.65 9.25
N SER A 11 -4.24 23.77 9.19
CA SER A 11 -2.87 23.79 8.66
C SER A 11 -1.91 22.91 9.44
N ALA A 12 -2.14 22.71 10.74
CA ALA A 12 -1.35 21.78 11.57
C ALA A 12 -1.39 20.33 11.03
N PHE A 13 -2.48 19.94 10.38
CA PHE A 13 -2.62 18.63 9.75
C PHE A 13 -2.16 18.67 8.28
N THR A 14 -2.70 19.61 7.50
CA THR A 14 -2.43 19.64 6.07
C THR A 14 -0.96 19.88 5.73
N SER A 15 -0.18 20.55 6.59
CA SER A 15 1.27 20.71 6.38
C SER A 15 2.09 19.46 6.66
N ALA A 16 1.59 18.50 7.44
CA ALA A 16 2.36 17.36 7.94
C ALA A 16 1.81 15.99 7.52
N GLN A 17 0.68 15.94 6.79
CA GLN A 17 0.09 14.69 6.30
C GLN A 17 -0.50 14.85 4.89
N TRP A 18 0.39 15.02 3.91
CA TRP A 18 0.09 15.05 2.46
C TRP A 18 -0.97 16.09 2.04
N GLY A 19 -1.04 17.22 2.72
CA GLY A 19 -2.09 18.21 2.47
C GLY A 19 -3.46 17.85 2.99
N MET A 20 -3.63 16.73 3.72
CA MET A 20 -4.92 16.18 4.10
C MET A 20 -5.28 16.38 5.56
N VAL A 21 -6.58 16.35 5.82
CA VAL A 21 -7.17 16.34 7.17
C VAL A 21 -8.41 15.46 7.17
N THR A 22 -8.61 14.68 8.23
CA THR A 22 -9.86 13.95 8.41
C THR A 22 -10.92 14.81 9.11
N SER A 23 -12.19 14.46 8.91
CA SER A 23 -13.31 15.12 9.63
C SER A 23 -13.19 15.00 11.16
N ARG A 24 -12.59 13.90 11.66
CA ARG A 24 -12.39 13.69 13.10
C ARG A 24 -11.27 14.57 13.64
N GLN A 25 -10.17 14.70 12.90
CA GLN A 25 -9.08 15.62 13.25
C GLN A 25 -9.57 17.06 13.23
N ALA A 26 -10.29 17.46 12.18
CA ALA A 26 -10.88 18.79 12.08
C ALA A 26 -11.80 19.09 13.27
N LYS A 27 -12.69 18.16 13.61
CA LYS A 27 -13.57 18.29 14.80
C LYS A 27 -12.77 18.41 16.10
N GLY A 28 -11.72 17.62 16.26
CA GLY A 28 -10.81 17.71 17.41
C GLY A 28 -10.09 19.05 17.51
N ALA A 29 -9.82 19.71 16.38
CA ALA A 29 -9.25 21.06 16.30
C ALA A 29 -10.30 22.19 16.42
N GLY A 30 -11.57 21.85 16.63
CA GLY A 30 -12.66 22.83 16.77
C GLY A 30 -13.31 23.26 15.45
N VAL A 31 -13.01 22.58 14.33
CA VAL A 31 -13.63 22.81 13.02
C VAL A 31 -14.74 21.80 12.79
N ASP A 32 -15.99 22.24 12.82
CA ASP A 32 -17.16 21.38 12.64
C ASP A 32 -17.41 21.00 11.16
N GLY A 33 -18.32 20.03 10.94
CA GLY A 33 -18.66 19.56 9.61
C GLY A 33 -19.31 20.61 8.71
N VAL A 34 -20.05 21.57 9.27
CA VAL A 34 -20.65 22.68 8.50
C VAL A 34 -19.56 23.59 7.98
N THR A 35 -18.56 23.90 8.80
CA THR A 35 -17.40 24.71 8.40
C THR A 35 -16.57 23.97 7.35
N LEU A 36 -16.31 22.65 7.50
CA LEU A 36 -15.63 21.86 6.47
C LEU A 36 -16.36 21.91 5.13
N HIS A 37 -17.67 21.70 5.13
CA HIS A 37 -18.48 21.76 3.91
C HIS A 37 -18.43 23.17 3.26
N ARG A 38 -18.46 24.24 4.08
CA ARG A 38 -18.32 25.61 3.56
C ARG A 38 -16.95 25.85 2.93
N LEU A 39 -15.87 25.33 3.53
CA LEU A 39 -14.52 25.42 2.97
C LEU A 39 -14.39 24.64 1.65
N GLU A 40 -15.02 23.47 1.56
CA GLU A 40 -15.11 22.66 0.34
C GLU A 40 -15.86 23.45 -0.77
N LYS A 41 -17.03 24.01 -0.47
CA LYS A 41 -17.82 24.80 -1.42
C LYS A 41 -17.13 26.10 -1.87
N ALA A 42 -16.30 26.67 -1.00
CA ALA A 42 -15.50 27.86 -1.31
C ALA A 42 -14.18 27.52 -2.07
N GLY A 43 -13.91 26.24 -2.37
CA GLY A 43 -12.73 25.81 -3.12
C GLY A 43 -11.41 25.84 -2.32
N HIS A 44 -11.48 25.90 -1.00
CA HIS A 44 -10.29 25.83 -0.14
C HIS A 44 -9.88 24.38 0.18
N LEU A 45 -10.84 23.46 0.14
CA LEU A 45 -10.64 22.04 0.36
C LEU A 45 -11.30 21.23 -0.76
N ASP A 46 -10.65 20.15 -1.17
CA ASP A 46 -11.21 19.10 -2.01
C ASP A 46 -11.55 17.88 -1.15
N ARG A 47 -12.70 17.28 -1.37
CA ARG A 47 -13.05 16.02 -0.74
C ARG A 47 -12.43 14.87 -1.52
N VAL A 48 -11.41 14.23 -0.94
CA VAL A 48 -10.71 13.07 -1.54
C VAL A 48 -11.55 11.82 -1.37
N ARG A 49 -11.92 11.51 -0.11
CA ARG A 49 -12.79 10.38 0.25
C ARG A 49 -13.80 10.80 1.30
N HIS A 50 -14.75 9.91 1.59
CA HIS A 50 -15.68 10.18 2.69
C HIS A 50 -14.91 10.43 3.99
N GLY A 51 -15.05 11.63 4.53
CA GLY A 51 -14.40 12.04 5.78
C GLY A 51 -12.94 12.45 5.66
N VAL A 52 -12.37 12.55 4.44
CA VAL A 52 -11.01 13.04 4.19
C VAL A 52 -11.05 14.19 3.20
N TYR A 53 -10.41 15.28 3.57
CA TYR A 53 -10.31 16.51 2.79
C TYR A 53 -8.83 16.84 2.57
N ALA A 54 -8.50 17.40 1.42
CA ALA A 54 -7.18 17.92 1.12
C ALA A 54 -7.25 19.41 0.84
N ALA A 55 -6.22 20.15 1.24
CA ALA A 55 -6.09 21.56 0.86
C ALA A 55 -5.87 21.66 -0.66
N THR A 56 -6.66 22.50 -1.34
CA THR A 56 -6.61 22.67 -2.80
C THR A 56 -5.25 23.13 -3.31
N ILE A 57 -4.49 23.85 -2.46
CA ILE A 57 -3.13 24.30 -2.77
C ILE A 57 -2.07 23.21 -2.61
N ALA A 58 -2.39 22.08 -1.98
CA ALA A 58 -1.45 20.97 -1.82
C ALA A 58 -1.29 20.21 -3.14
N ALA A 59 -0.05 19.90 -3.50
CA ALA A 59 0.21 19.06 -4.66
C ALA A 59 -0.44 17.67 -4.46
N ALA A 60 -1.18 17.23 -5.46
CA ALA A 60 -1.72 15.87 -5.47
C ALA A 60 -0.57 14.89 -5.68
N THR A 61 -0.49 13.87 -4.83
CA THR A 61 0.42 12.73 -5.00
C THR A 61 -0.24 11.65 -5.86
N GLU A 62 0.55 10.81 -6.53
CA GLU A 62 0.04 9.65 -7.28
C GLU A 62 -0.70 8.65 -6.37
N VAL A 63 -0.37 8.63 -5.08
CA VAL A 63 -0.91 7.73 -4.06
C VAL A 63 -1.93 8.39 -3.12
N ARG A 64 -2.55 9.49 -3.59
CA ARG A 64 -3.49 10.31 -2.80
C ARG A 64 -4.67 9.51 -2.24
N GLU A 65 -5.18 8.57 -3.01
CA GLU A 65 -6.32 7.75 -2.62
C GLU A 65 -5.95 6.74 -1.53
N GLU A 66 -4.77 6.11 -1.65
CA GLU A 66 -4.22 5.21 -0.64
C GLU A 66 -3.93 5.94 0.67
N GLN A 67 -3.36 7.17 0.59
CA GLN A 67 -3.12 8.02 1.75
C GLN A 67 -4.44 8.36 2.46
N ALA A 68 -5.48 8.71 1.71
CA ALA A 68 -6.79 9.01 2.27
C ALA A 68 -7.45 7.77 2.90
N ALA A 69 -7.38 6.61 2.25
CA ALA A 69 -7.88 5.35 2.79
C ALA A 69 -7.14 4.95 4.09
N TRP A 70 -5.82 5.10 4.11
CA TRP A 70 -4.99 4.80 5.27
C TRP A 70 -5.30 5.74 6.45
N LEU A 71 -5.50 7.04 6.20
CA LEU A 71 -5.91 7.99 7.24
C LEU A 71 -7.21 7.56 7.92
N MET A 72 -8.15 6.99 7.18
CA MET A 72 -9.45 6.56 7.71
C MET A 72 -9.37 5.35 8.63
N LEU A 73 -8.27 4.58 8.64
CA LEU A 73 -8.10 3.46 9.58
C LEU A 73 -8.15 3.91 11.04
N ASN A 74 -7.52 5.04 11.34
CA ASN A 74 -7.57 5.71 12.64
C ASN A 74 -7.73 7.22 12.43
N ALA A 75 -8.94 7.62 12.07
CA ALA A 75 -9.24 8.96 11.58
C ALA A 75 -9.04 10.10 12.62
N ALA A 76 -8.89 9.79 13.88
CA ALA A 76 -8.63 10.78 14.93
C ALA A 76 -7.13 11.05 15.10
N GLU A 77 -6.29 10.02 14.90
CA GLU A 77 -4.85 10.10 15.15
C GLU A 77 -4.10 10.67 13.94
N PRO A 78 -3.28 11.69 14.11
CA PRO A 78 -2.46 12.24 13.03
C PRO A 78 -1.45 11.21 12.48
N ALA A 79 -1.13 11.32 11.16
CA ALA A 79 -0.22 10.39 10.50
C ALA A 79 1.15 10.28 11.20
N TRP A 80 1.73 11.39 11.62
CA TRP A 80 3.05 11.44 12.27
C TRP A 80 3.11 10.84 13.67
N LYS A 81 1.98 10.49 14.28
CA LYS A 81 1.91 9.79 15.57
C LYS A 81 1.72 8.29 15.43
N ARG A 82 1.47 7.80 14.20
CA ARG A 82 1.23 6.38 13.96
C ARG A 82 2.52 5.65 13.65
N THR A 83 2.63 4.44 14.15
CA THR A 83 3.69 3.50 13.76
C THR A 83 3.21 2.60 12.63
N PRO A 84 4.11 2.04 11.79
CA PRO A 84 3.74 1.14 10.69
C PRO A 84 2.87 -0.04 11.12
N LEU A 85 3.12 -0.62 12.30
CA LEU A 85 2.40 -1.76 12.86
C LEU A 85 1.43 -1.37 14.00
N ASP A 86 0.87 -0.16 13.93
CA ASP A 86 -0.14 0.29 14.89
C ASP A 86 -1.31 -0.72 14.97
N PRO A 87 -1.72 -1.17 16.18
CA PRO A 87 -2.85 -2.08 16.38
C PRO A 87 -4.17 -1.60 15.78
N ASP A 88 -4.35 -0.28 15.65
CA ASP A 88 -5.51 0.35 15.01
C ASP A 88 -5.19 0.88 13.60
N GLY A 89 -4.00 0.55 13.09
CA GLY A 89 -3.53 0.88 11.76
C GLY A 89 -3.77 -0.21 10.74
N GLY A 90 -2.95 -0.17 9.70
CA GLY A 90 -2.86 -1.15 8.61
C GLY A 90 -1.77 -0.76 7.64
N VAL A 91 -1.40 -1.71 6.81
CA VAL A 91 -0.30 -1.62 5.84
C VAL A 91 -0.86 -1.85 4.44
N ILE A 92 -0.53 -1.01 3.48
CA ILE A 92 -0.87 -1.23 2.06
C ILE A 92 -0.22 -2.55 1.61
N SER A 93 -0.98 -3.42 0.95
CA SER A 93 -0.56 -4.80 0.69
C SER A 93 -1.11 -5.34 -0.64
N HIS A 94 -0.71 -6.57 -1.01
CA HIS A 94 -1.22 -7.29 -2.16
C HIS A 94 -1.04 -6.47 -3.46
N GLU A 95 -2.08 -6.36 -4.30
CA GLU A 95 -2.07 -5.65 -5.57
C GLU A 95 -1.74 -4.16 -5.40
N SER A 96 -2.26 -3.54 -4.34
CA SER A 96 -1.94 -2.14 -4.06
C SER A 96 -0.48 -1.92 -3.71
N ALA A 97 0.14 -2.84 -2.96
CA ALA A 97 1.58 -2.75 -2.67
C ALA A 97 2.41 -2.98 -3.95
N ALA A 98 2.04 -3.95 -4.79
CA ALA A 98 2.70 -4.16 -6.07
C ALA A 98 2.67 -2.87 -6.92
N ARG A 99 1.50 -2.22 -7.02
CA ARG A 99 1.34 -0.94 -7.73
C ARG A 99 2.21 0.18 -7.14
N LEU A 100 2.28 0.31 -5.81
CA LEU A 100 3.13 1.32 -5.16
C LEU A 100 4.62 1.04 -5.36
N HIS A 101 5.00 -0.20 -5.43
CA HIS A 101 6.37 -0.60 -5.81
C HIS A 101 6.64 -0.45 -7.32
N ARG A 102 5.61 -0.12 -8.13
CA ARG A 102 5.66 -0.08 -9.59
C ARG A 102 6.02 -1.43 -10.20
N LEU A 103 5.40 -2.49 -9.68
CA LEU A 103 5.63 -3.87 -10.06
C LEU A 103 4.37 -4.47 -10.69
N GLY A 104 4.51 -5.01 -11.89
CA GLY A 104 3.44 -5.64 -12.66
C GLY A 104 2.34 -4.66 -13.10
N GLU A 105 1.52 -5.13 -14.02
CA GLU A 105 0.28 -4.44 -14.44
C GLU A 105 -0.92 -5.23 -13.92
N LEU A 106 -1.31 -5.00 -12.67
CA LEU A 106 -2.48 -5.62 -12.07
C LEU A 106 -3.71 -4.72 -12.24
N VAL A 107 -4.79 -5.30 -12.77
CA VAL A 107 -6.01 -4.57 -13.16
C VAL A 107 -6.93 -4.22 -11.97
N ASP A 108 -6.61 -4.66 -10.76
CA ASP A 108 -7.45 -4.37 -9.57
C ASP A 108 -7.11 -2.98 -9.00
N ASP A 109 -8.03 -2.02 -9.19
CA ASP A 109 -7.88 -0.64 -8.70
C ASP A 109 -8.27 -0.46 -7.23
N ARG A 110 -8.73 -1.53 -6.56
CA ARG A 110 -9.07 -1.45 -5.14
C ARG A 110 -7.82 -1.23 -4.28
N ILE A 111 -8.01 -0.49 -3.21
CA ILE A 111 -6.99 -0.27 -2.20
C ILE A 111 -7.05 -1.42 -1.19
N VAL A 112 -6.02 -2.26 -1.19
CA VAL A 112 -5.91 -3.41 -0.29
C VAL A 112 -5.03 -3.07 0.89
N LEU A 113 -5.56 -3.26 2.09
CA LEU A 113 -4.88 -3.00 3.35
C LEU A 113 -4.87 -4.27 4.22
N THR A 114 -3.70 -4.67 4.66
CA THR A 114 -3.56 -5.71 5.70
C THR A 114 -3.66 -5.05 7.07
N THR A 115 -4.58 -5.58 7.89
CA THR A 115 -4.86 -5.08 9.24
C THR A 115 -4.71 -6.21 10.27
N PRO A 116 -4.30 -5.93 11.52
CA PRO A 116 -4.12 -6.96 12.54
C PRO A 116 -5.46 -7.55 13.03
N ARG A 117 -6.56 -6.82 12.82
CA ARG A 117 -7.92 -7.20 13.23
C ARG A 117 -8.89 -7.06 12.06
N ARG A 118 -9.99 -7.83 12.11
CA ARG A 118 -11.06 -7.74 11.11
C ARG A 118 -11.65 -6.33 11.07
N ARG A 119 -11.71 -5.78 9.87
CA ARG A 119 -12.37 -4.50 9.57
C ARG A 119 -13.34 -4.67 8.42
N THR A 120 -14.29 -3.76 8.36
CA THR A 120 -15.22 -3.63 7.23
C THR A 120 -15.15 -2.22 6.69
N SER A 121 -15.20 -2.07 5.37
CA SER A 121 -15.32 -0.78 4.69
C SER A 121 -16.75 -0.60 4.16
N ARG A 122 -17.23 0.63 4.20
CA ARG A 122 -18.41 1.07 3.41
C ARG A 122 -18.02 1.57 2.02
N ASP A 123 -16.73 1.79 1.82
CA ASP A 123 -16.15 2.19 0.57
C ASP A 123 -15.85 0.92 -0.25
N PRO A 124 -16.49 0.71 -1.41
CA PRO A 124 -16.31 -0.49 -2.23
C PRO A 124 -14.87 -0.62 -2.76
N ASP A 125 -14.15 0.50 -2.88
CA ASP A 125 -12.79 0.54 -3.40
C ASP A 125 -11.74 0.20 -2.33
N VAL A 126 -12.14 -0.07 -1.08
CA VAL A 126 -11.24 -0.42 0.01
C VAL A 126 -11.50 -1.83 0.51
N CYS A 127 -10.50 -2.69 0.39
CA CYS A 127 -10.51 -4.08 0.81
C CYS A 127 -9.58 -4.31 2.00
N PHE A 128 -10.06 -5.00 3.04
CA PHE A 128 -9.25 -5.38 4.19
C PHE A 128 -8.90 -6.86 4.16
N ARG A 129 -7.61 -7.15 4.42
CA ARG A 129 -7.10 -8.49 4.70
C ARG A 129 -6.65 -8.57 6.15
N VAL A 130 -6.84 -9.71 6.79
CA VAL A 130 -6.40 -9.90 8.18
C VAL A 130 -5.19 -10.81 8.18
N ALA A 131 -4.06 -10.29 8.62
CA ALA A 131 -2.83 -11.06 8.81
C ALA A 131 -1.92 -10.37 9.83
N GLY A 132 -1.09 -11.16 10.50
CA GLY A 132 0.05 -10.65 11.26
C GLY A 132 1.17 -10.22 10.30
N LEU A 133 1.78 -9.08 10.57
CA LEU A 133 2.96 -8.56 9.89
C LEU A 133 4.09 -8.39 10.91
N LEU A 134 5.30 -8.66 10.49
CA LEU A 134 6.53 -8.37 11.22
C LEU A 134 7.13 -7.03 10.73
N GLU A 135 8.07 -6.48 11.45
CA GLU A 135 8.76 -5.25 11.05
C GLU A 135 9.46 -5.42 9.68
N ASP A 136 10.08 -6.60 9.45
CA ASP A 136 10.73 -6.93 8.18
C ASP A 136 9.75 -7.14 7.01
N ASP A 137 8.47 -7.29 7.27
CA ASP A 137 7.42 -7.36 6.24
C ASP A 137 7.02 -5.98 5.70
N VAL A 138 7.46 -4.88 6.34
CA VAL A 138 6.94 -3.53 6.08
C VAL A 138 8.05 -2.56 5.69
N THR A 139 7.78 -1.75 4.69
CA THR A 139 8.60 -0.61 4.26
C THR A 139 7.76 0.65 4.17
N THR A 140 8.36 1.77 3.79
CA THR A 140 7.66 3.05 3.62
C THR A 140 7.81 3.53 2.18
N ILE A 141 6.68 3.83 1.53
CA ILE A 141 6.62 4.47 0.20
C ILE A 141 5.72 5.71 0.31
N ASP A 142 6.22 6.86 -0.07
CA ASP A 142 5.51 8.16 0.00
C ASP A 142 4.86 8.44 1.37
N GLY A 143 5.56 8.00 2.44
CA GLY A 143 5.10 8.15 3.82
C GLY A 143 4.04 7.12 4.26
N LEU A 144 3.62 6.20 3.39
CA LEU A 144 2.70 5.11 3.72
C LEU A 144 3.45 3.85 4.15
N PRO A 145 2.97 3.11 5.16
CA PRO A 145 3.45 1.76 5.41
C PRO A 145 2.92 0.82 4.32
N VAL A 146 3.84 0.11 3.67
CA VAL A 146 3.58 -0.78 2.54
C VAL A 146 4.28 -2.11 2.79
N THR A 147 3.71 -3.23 2.37
CA THR A 147 4.42 -4.51 2.44
C THR A 147 5.64 -4.50 1.53
N THR A 148 6.77 -5.07 2.00
CA THR A 148 7.98 -5.24 1.18
C THR A 148 7.67 -6.06 -0.08
N ALA A 149 8.51 -5.99 -1.11
CA ALA A 149 8.33 -6.78 -2.32
C ALA A 149 8.27 -8.29 -2.02
N LEU A 150 9.09 -8.79 -1.10
CA LEU A 150 9.05 -10.18 -0.63
C LEU A 150 7.68 -10.53 -0.03
N ARG A 151 7.20 -9.70 0.89
CA ARG A 151 5.90 -9.93 1.53
C ARG A 151 4.76 -9.81 0.53
N THR A 152 4.81 -8.85 -0.37
CA THR A 152 3.82 -8.63 -1.45
C THR A 152 3.71 -9.87 -2.34
N VAL A 153 4.82 -10.43 -2.82
CA VAL A 153 4.81 -11.66 -3.62
C VAL A 153 4.19 -12.83 -2.84
N ARG A 154 4.53 -13.00 -1.56
CA ARG A 154 3.92 -14.02 -0.70
C ARG A 154 2.41 -13.86 -0.54
N ASP A 155 1.93 -12.63 -0.37
CA ASP A 155 0.50 -12.33 -0.25
C ASP A 155 -0.24 -12.64 -1.57
N LEU A 156 0.33 -12.30 -2.73
CA LEU A 156 -0.23 -12.62 -4.05
C LEU A 156 -0.26 -14.13 -4.32
N LEU A 157 0.79 -14.88 -3.94
CA LEU A 157 0.81 -16.34 -4.00
C LEU A 157 -0.27 -16.97 -3.12
N ALA A 158 -0.47 -16.44 -1.91
CA ALA A 158 -1.52 -16.91 -1.01
C ALA A 158 -2.92 -16.69 -1.59
N GLN A 159 -3.11 -15.60 -2.32
CA GLN A 159 -4.36 -15.20 -2.98
C GLN A 159 -4.63 -15.97 -4.28
N ARG A 160 -3.64 -16.71 -4.80
CA ARG A 160 -3.70 -17.46 -6.06
C ARG A 160 -3.92 -16.58 -7.28
N ILE A 161 -3.25 -15.46 -7.32
CA ILE A 161 -3.15 -14.64 -8.53
C ILE A 161 -2.49 -15.48 -9.64
N ASP A 162 -2.80 -15.16 -10.89
CA ASP A 162 -2.23 -15.85 -12.03
C ASP A 162 -0.69 -15.86 -11.98
N SER A 163 -0.11 -17.04 -12.30
CA SER A 163 1.32 -17.28 -12.17
C SER A 163 2.17 -16.38 -13.07
N SER A 164 1.65 -15.96 -14.24
CA SER A 164 2.37 -15.09 -15.15
C SER A 164 2.51 -13.68 -14.57
N HIS A 165 1.46 -13.15 -13.94
CA HIS A 165 1.52 -11.84 -13.26
C HIS A 165 2.50 -11.88 -12.08
N ILE A 166 2.47 -12.94 -11.27
CA ILE A 166 3.42 -13.11 -10.15
C ILE A 166 4.85 -13.19 -10.67
N ALA A 167 5.10 -13.94 -11.75
CA ALA A 167 6.42 -14.06 -12.35
C ALA A 167 6.95 -12.70 -12.87
N THR A 168 6.10 -11.90 -13.52
CA THR A 168 6.45 -10.55 -13.96
C THR A 168 6.81 -9.66 -12.77
N ILE A 169 6.00 -9.68 -11.69
CA ILE A 169 6.28 -8.92 -10.47
C ILE A 169 7.62 -9.34 -9.85
N ILE A 170 7.91 -10.65 -9.80
CA ILE A 170 9.20 -11.15 -9.29
C ILE A 170 10.35 -10.64 -10.15
N GLN A 171 10.24 -10.74 -11.48
CA GLN A 171 11.27 -10.27 -12.39
C GLN A 171 11.56 -8.78 -12.20
N GLU A 172 10.53 -7.95 -12.21
CA GLU A 172 10.65 -6.50 -12.05
C GLU A 172 11.18 -6.11 -10.66
N ALA A 173 10.76 -6.83 -9.60
CA ALA A 173 11.26 -6.60 -8.24
C ALA A 173 12.75 -6.91 -8.11
N VAL A 174 13.24 -7.94 -8.80
CA VAL A 174 14.67 -8.28 -8.85
C VAL A 174 15.44 -7.23 -9.65
N GLU A 175 14.94 -6.83 -10.82
CA GLU A 175 15.55 -5.79 -11.67
C GLU A 175 15.62 -4.43 -10.93
N ALA A 176 14.61 -4.12 -10.11
CA ALA A 176 14.58 -2.93 -9.25
C ALA A 176 15.40 -3.04 -7.96
N ASN A 177 16.07 -4.18 -7.70
CA ASN A 177 16.78 -4.48 -6.44
C ASN A 177 15.90 -4.42 -5.19
N LEU A 178 14.62 -4.70 -5.31
CA LEU A 178 13.66 -4.78 -4.20
C LEU A 178 13.53 -6.19 -3.63
N LEU A 179 14.01 -7.20 -4.37
CA LEU A 179 13.87 -8.61 -4.04
C LEU A 179 15.11 -9.42 -4.47
N ARG A 180 15.53 -10.33 -3.60
CA ARG A 180 16.58 -11.31 -3.90
C ARG A 180 15.95 -12.67 -4.14
N LEU A 181 16.39 -13.37 -5.19
CA LEU A 181 15.84 -14.67 -5.61
C LEU A 181 16.10 -15.78 -4.57
N ASP A 182 17.27 -15.80 -3.95
CA ASP A 182 17.64 -16.76 -2.90
C ASP A 182 16.70 -16.61 -1.68
N VAL A 183 16.51 -15.38 -1.20
CA VAL A 183 15.60 -15.08 -0.10
C VAL A 183 14.15 -15.42 -0.47
N LEU A 184 13.72 -15.10 -1.69
CA LEU A 184 12.37 -15.45 -2.13
C LEU A 184 12.15 -16.96 -2.13
N ALA A 185 13.08 -17.75 -2.69
CA ALA A 185 12.98 -19.21 -2.73
C ALA A 185 12.79 -19.83 -1.35
N GLU A 186 13.50 -19.33 -0.32
CA GLU A 186 13.35 -19.78 1.06
C GLU A 186 11.94 -19.54 1.63
N HIS A 187 11.24 -18.50 1.17
CA HIS A 187 9.97 -18.05 1.76
C HIS A 187 8.72 -18.52 1.01
N ILE A 188 8.84 -18.95 -0.26
CA ILE A 188 7.68 -19.33 -1.08
C ILE A 188 7.39 -20.84 -1.10
N GLY A 189 8.25 -21.67 -0.50
CA GLY A 189 8.07 -23.12 -0.39
C GLY A 189 6.66 -23.54 0.06
N PRO A 190 6.01 -22.90 1.05
CA PRO A 190 4.65 -23.23 1.48
C PRO A 190 3.58 -23.17 0.37
N TYR A 191 3.84 -22.44 -0.71
CA TYR A 191 2.90 -22.30 -1.83
C TYR A 191 3.15 -23.33 -2.95
N ALA A 192 4.27 -24.07 -2.96
CA ALA A 192 4.71 -24.96 -4.02
C ALA A 192 3.62 -25.91 -4.51
N LEU A 193 2.97 -26.64 -3.61
CA LEU A 193 1.88 -27.58 -3.96
C LEU A 193 0.67 -26.88 -4.63
N ARG A 194 0.36 -25.66 -4.21
CA ARG A 194 -0.79 -24.89 -4.73
C ARG A 194 -0.61 -24.48 -6.19
N TYR A 195 0.66 -24.39 -6.62
CA TYR A 195 1.06 -24.03 -7.97
C TYR A 195 1.53 -25.26 -8.79
N GLY A 196 1.28 -26.48 -8.30
CA GLY A 196 1.54 -27.72 -9.05
C GLY A 196 2.96 -28.27 -8.95
N VAL A 197 3.82 -27.70 -8.10
CA VAL A 197 5.14 -28.29 -7.81
C VAL A 197 4.95 -29.57 -7.01
N ARG A 198 5.58 -30.65 -7.48
CA ARG A 198 5.36 -32.00 -6.89
C ARG A 198 5.91 -32.15 -5.48
N ARG A 199 6.99 -31.43 -5.14
CA ARG A 199 7.66 -31.55 -3.85
C ARG A 199 7.15 -30.46 -2.90
N PRO A 200 6.58 -30.83 -1.74
CA PRO A 200 6.17 -29.84 -0.73
C PRO A 200 7.38 -29.04 -0.22
N GLY A 201 7.21 -27.74 -0.03
CA GLY A 201 8.25 -26.87 0.51
C GLY A 201 9.36 -26.49 -0.47
N ASP A 202 9.29 -26.94 -1.72
CA ASP A 202 10.31 -26.66 -2.73
C ASP A 202 10.07 -25.28 -3.37
N GLY A 203 10.57 -24.25 -2.72
CA GLY A 203 10.42 -22.87 -3.20
C GLY A 203 11.31 -22.54 -4.40
N GLU A 204 12.45 -23.21 -4.52
CA GLU A 204 13.32 -23.04 -5.69
C GLU A 204 12.65 -23.60 -6.96
N ALA A 205 12.08 -24.80 -6.88
CA ALA A 205 11.32 -25.37 -7.99
C ALA A 205 10.07 -24.54 -8.33
N LEU A 206 9.40 -23.96 -7.33
CA LEU A 206 8.28 -23.03 -7.56
C LEU A 206 8.76 -21.78 -8.28
N LEU A 207 9.85 -21.19 -7.82
CA LEU A 207 10.41 -19.97 -8.43
C LEU A 207 10.81 -20.22 -9.88
N GLU A 208 11.53 -21.32 -10.17
CA GLU A 208 11.92 -21.68 -11.52
C GLU A 208 10.69 -21.93 -12.42
N GLN A 209 9.66 -22.61 -11.91
CA GLN A 209 8.42 -22.84 -12.65
C GLN A 209 7.69 -21.53 -12.98
N LEU A 210 7.61 -20.58 -12.04
CA LEU A 210 7.00 -19.28 -12.27
C LEU A 210 7.75 -18.52 -13.35
N LEU A 211 9.07 -18.41 -13.25
CA LEU A 211 9.93 -17.70 -14.19
C LEU A 211 9.93 -18.33 -15.58
N ALA A 212 9.93 -19.66 -15.68
CA ALA A 212 9.83 -20.38 -16.95
C ALA A 212 8.51 -20.04 -17.69
N GLY A 213 7.42 -19.77 -16.95
CA GLY A 213 6.13 -19.36 -17.51
C GLY A 213 6.16 -18.04 -18.30
N ILE A 214 7.16 -17.19 -18.05
CA ILE A 214 7.41 -15.94 -18.78
C ILE A 214 8.68 -15.98 -19.64
N GLY A 215 9.24 -17.17 -19.84
CA GLY A 215 10.41 -17.39 -20.71
C GLY A 215 11.76 -16.95 -20.12
N THR A 216 11.86 -16.88 -18.77
CA THR A 216 13.11 -16.57 -18.07
C THR A 216 13.46 -17.65 -17.03
N SER A 217 14.61 -17.52 -16.35
CA SER A 217 15.08 -18.47 -15.34
C SER A 217 15.79 -17.73 -14.20
N ILE A 218 15.97 -18.42 -13.06
CA ILE A 218 16.74 -17.92 -11.91
C ILE A 218 18.15 -17.48 -12.38
N THR A 219 18.82 -18.31 -13.17
CA THR A 219 20.18 -18.04 -13.66
C THR A 219 20.22 -16.81 -14.56
N GLN A 220 19.25 -16.64 -15.45
CA GLN A 220 19.19 -15.50 -16.34
C GLN A 220 18.97 -14.19 -15.59
N LEU A 221 18.05 -14.18 -14.59
CA LEU A 221 17.80 -12.99 -13.77
C LEU A 221 18.98 -12.65 -12.86
N ALA A 222 19.66 -13.65 -12.28
CA ALA A 222 20.81 -13.42 -11.41
C ALA A 222 22.03 -12.79 -12.15
N HIS A 223 22.13 -12.96 -13.46
CA HIS A 223 23.23 -12.43 -14.28
C HIS A 223 22.88 -11.12 -15.03
N ARG A 224 21.66 -10.61 -14.91
CA ARG A 224 21.30 -9.33 -15.52
C ARG A 224 22.01 -8.16 -14.81
N PRO A 225 22.74 -7.30 -15.55
CA PRO A 225 23.30 -6.10 -14.96
C PRO A 225 22.16 -5.17 -14.50
N THR A 226 22.25 -4.69 -13.27
CA THR A 226 21.33 -3.69 -12.73
C THR A 226 21.36 -2.43 -13.62
N PRO A 227 20.21 -1.96 -14.14
CA PRO A 227 20.20 -0.70 -14.88
C PRO A 227 20.63 0.46 -13.97
N PRO A 228 21.38 1.46 -14.50
CA PRO A 228 21.75 2.63 -13.73
C PRO A 228 20.48 3.38 -13.28
N ARG A 229 20.43 3.76 -11.99
CA ARG A 229 19.40 4.67 -11.48
C ARG A 229 19.66 6.05 -12.05
N TYR A 230 18.71 6.59 -12.81
CA TYR A 230 18.68 8.00 -13.23
C TYR A 230 17.88 8.82 -12.22
#